data_935f46dea48d4f8fdbc8a13ccdb7c3fc
#
_entry.id   935f46dea48d4f8fdbc8a13ccdb7c3fc
#
_cell.length_a   1.000
_cell.length_b   1.000
_cell.length_c   1.000
_cell.angle_alpha   90.00
_cell.angle_beta   90.00
_cell.angle_gamma   90.00
#
_symmetry.space_group_name_H-M   'P 1'
#
loop_
_entity.id
_entity.type
_entity.pdbx_description
1 polymer ?
#
loop_
_entity_poly.entity_id
_entity_poly.type
_entity_poly.pdbx_seq_one_letter_code
_entity_poly.pdbx_strand_id
1 'polypeptide(L)'
;MTLSTMRMLNRGVFTLTGSYKLSFLLFLMLLQTGLAQAAELKIGAVSVGKILNEAPQAEQANRRLQKEFEPREKGLLDAQKALRELEQQLSRDSDVMSDSQRRKLERDIRTQARELQRATEEFREDVNIRRNEELGKFQQQIVEIINRLAKEEGFDLILNESAVLYASERTDITDKVLGRLSQ
;
A
#
# COMPACT_ATOMS: atom_id res chain seq x y z
N MET A 1 69.57 90.17 17.92
CA MET A 1 68.93 90.80 16.75
C MET A 1 68.32 89.81 15.89
N THR A 2 67.00 89.97 15.72
CA THR A 2 66.13 89.46 14.60
C THR A 2 65.96 87.95 14.47
N LEU A 3 64.88 87.39 14.99
CA LEU A 3 63.52 87.33 14.43
C LEU A 3 63.48 86.81 12.99
N SER A 4 62.96 85.70 12.76
CA SER A 4 61.81 85.64 11.90
C SER A 4 61.42 84.20 11.49
N THR A 5 60.21 83.90 11.78
CA THR A 5 59.28 83.12 10.99
C THR A 5 59.67 81.71 10.57
N MET A 6 59.03 80.79 11.19
CA MET A 6 58.58 79.61 10.53
C MET A 6 57.16 79.29 10.89
N ARG A 7 56.32 79.78 10.01
CA ARG A 7 54.87 79.53 9.97
C ARG A 7 54.56 78.53 8.87
N MET A 8 53.72 77.63 9.19
CA MET A 8 52.94 76.85 8.23
C MET A 8 53.61 75.62 7.63
N LEU A 9 53.02 74.50 8.00
CA LEU A 9 52.21 73.69 7.09
C LEU A 9 51.58 72.50 7.89
N ASN A 10 50.54 72.83 8.52
CA ASN A 10 49.62 71.72 8.98
C ASN A 10 48.34 71.85 8.17
N ARG A 11 48.28 71.15 7.07
CA ARG A 11 47.03 70.99 6.32
C ARG A 11 47.07 69.68 5.53
N GLY A 12 46.21 68.79 5.93
CA GLY A 12 45.70 67.76 5.04
C GLY A 12 45.94 66.32 5.42
N VAL A 13 45.68 65.96 6.68
CA VAL A 13 45.30 64.58 6.90
C VAL A 13 43.80 64.51 6.59
N PHE A 14 43.52 64.39 5.32
CA PHE A 14 42.16 64.11 4.84
C PHE A 14 41.80 62.69 5.26
N THR A 15 40.91 62.61 6.23
CA THR A 15 40.38 61.38 6.77
C THR A 15 39.54 60.62 5.71
N LEU A 16 40.23 59.86 4.88
CA LEU A 16 39.63 58.90 3.95
C LEU A 16 39.26 57.59 4.63
N THR A 17 39.07 57.57 5.97
CA THR A 17 38.84 56.38 6.77
C THR A 17 37.36 56.01 6.96
N GLY A 18 36.41 56.78 6.41
CA GLY A 18 34.99 56.52 6.59
C GLY A 18 34.32 55.74 5.48
N SER A 19 34.80 55.95 4.22
CA SER A 19 34.09 55.47 3.03
C SER A 19 34.25 53.98 2.78
N TYR A 20 35.43 53.41 3.00
CA TYR A 20 35.67 51.97 2.78
C TYR A 20 35.09 51.12 3.92
N LYS A 21 34.95 51.64 5.12
CA LYS A 21 34.25 50.92 6.20
C LYS A 21 32.76 50.78 5.88
N LEU A 22 32.14 51.83 5.35
CA LEU A 22 30.72 51.77 4.92
C LEU A 22 30.55 50.87 3.67
N SER A 23 31.48 50.92 2.75
CA SER A 23 31.49 50.05 1.56
C SER A 23 31.75 48.59 1.91
N PHE A 24 32.63 48.31 2.85
CA PHE A 24 32.90 46.97 3.39
C PHE A 24 31.69 46.39 4.17
N LEU A 25 30.98 47.24 4.95
CA LEU A 25 29.75 46.82 5.65
C LEU A 25 28.61 46.54 4.68
N LEU A 26 28.49 47.34 3.62
CA LEU A 26 27.52 47.12 2.50
C LEU A 26 27.82 45.83 1.74
N PHE A 27 29.11 45.56 1.48
CA PHE A 27 29.59 44.35 0.81
C PHE A 27 29.37 43.11 1.68
N LEU A 28 29.58 43.22 3.01
CA LEU A 28 29.30 42.14 3.96
C LEU A 28 27.79 41.84 4.09
N MET A 29 26.93 42.86 3.95
CA MET A 29 25.49 42.72 3.94
C MET A 29 24.97 42.09 2.65
N LEU A 30 25.63 42.28 1.52
CA LEU A 30 25.31 41.63 0.24
C LEU A 30 25.74 40.15 0.19
N LEU A 31 26.71 39.73 1.01
CA LEU A 31 27.11 38.32 1.14
C LEU A 31 26.10 37.48 2.00
N GLN A 32 25.20 38.13 2.66
CA GLN A 32 24.10 37.50 3.40
C GLN A 32 22.84 37.21 2.57
N THR A 33 22.90 37.44 1.24
CA THR A 33 21.85 36.90 0.35
C THR A 33 21.93 35.40 0.40
N GLY A 34 21.21 34.87 1.39
CA GLY A 34 21.16 33.50 1.81
C GLY A 34 21.03 32.59 0.62
N LEU A 35 21.82 31.57 0.62
CA LEU A 35 21.50 30.29 0.05
C LEU A 35 20.08 29.96 0.53
N ALA A 36 19.07 30.44 -0.18
CA ALA A 36 17.74 29.87 -0.12
C ALA A 36 17.93 28.45 -0.61
N GLN A 37 18.26 27.56 0.30
CA GLN A 37 18.30 26.14 0.07
C GLN A 37 16.84 25.78 -0.25
N ALA A 38 16.50 25.74 -1.54
CA ALA A 38 15.25 25.17 -1.98
C ALA A 38 15.25 23.77 -1.39
N ALA A 39 14.38 23.52 -0.42
CA ALA A 39 14.23 22.20 0.15
C ALA A 39 13.95 21.24 -1.00
N GLU A 40 14.88 20.32 -1.26
CA GLU A 40 14.72 19.32 -2.32
C GLU A 40 13.54 18.45 -1.96
N LEU A 41 12.48 18.49 -2.77
CA LEU A 41 11.26 17.74 -2.55
C LEU A 41 11.57 16.24 -2.64
N LYS A 42 11.40 15.52 -1.54
CA LYS A 42 11.66 14.08 -1.49
C LYS A 42 10.40 13.32 -1.90
N ILE A 43 10.42 12.75 -3.10
CA ILE A 43 9.32 11.97 -3.67
C ILE A 43 9.67 10.50 -3.67
N GLY A 44 8.71 9.66 -3.25
CA GLY A 44 8.77 8.20 -3.35
C GLY A 44 7.72 7.66 -4.32
N ALA A 45 8.01 6.51 -4.94
CA ALA A 45 7.07 5.71 -5.69
C ALA A 45 6.96 4.32 -5.04
N VAL A 46 5.75 3.76 -4.98
CA VAL A 46 5.51 2.44 -4.37
C VAL A 46 4.58 1.60 -5.24
N SER A 47 4.95 0.34 -5.48
CA SER A 47 4.11 -0.63 -6.16
C SER A 47 3.25 -1.39 -5.15
N VAL A 48 2.04 -0.88 -4.90
CA VAL A 48 1.07 -1.56 -4.00
C VAL A 48 0.72 -2.95 -4.55
N GLY A 49 0.61 -3.09 -5.87
CA GLY A 49 0.36 -4.38 -6.53
C GLY A 49 1.45 -5.43 -6.24
N LYS A 50 2.73 -5.03 -6.33
CA LYS A 50 3.86 -5.91 -5.97
C LYS A 50 3.80 -6.31 -4.50
N ILE A 51 3.54 -5.36 -3.60
CA ILE A 51 3.42 -5.62 -2.15
C ILE A 51 2.30 -6.63 -1.86
N LEU A 52 1.12 -6.45 -2.47
CA LEU A 52 -0.02 -7.35 -2.28
C LEU A 52 0.27 -8.80 -2.73
N ASN A 53 1.16 -8.97 -3.71
CA ASN A 53 1.53 -10.29 -4.22
C ASN A 53 2.70 -10.95 -3.47
N GLU A 54 3.66 -10.16 -3.00
CA GLU A 54 4.94 -10.69 -2.47
C GLU A 54 5.01 -10.67 -0.95
N ALA A 55 4.16 -9.89 -0.27
CA ALA A 55 4.21 -9.81 1.19
C ALA A 55 3.77 -11.13 1.85
N PRO A 56 4.48 -11.60 2.89
CA PRO A 56 4.11 -12.83 3.61
C PRO A 56 2.73 -12.79 4.23
N GLN A 57 2.17 -11.60 4.49
CA GLN A 57 0.80 -11.42 4.99
C GLN A 57 -0.27 -11.88 3.99
N ALA A 58 -0.01 -11.73 2.68
CA ALA A 58 -0.92 -12.21 1.64
C ALA A 58 -1.05 -13.74 1.69
N GLU A 59 0.07 -14.45 1.83
CA GLU A 59 0.08 -15.90 1.99
C GLU A 59 -0.61 -16.34 3.28
N GLN A 60 -0.35 -15.67 4.39
CA GLN A 60 -1.00 -15.94 5.66
C GLN A 60 -2.53 -15.73 5.60
N ALA A 61 -2.98 -14.66 4.92
CA ALA A 61 -4.40 -14.42 4.70
C ALA A 61 -5.05 -15.54 3.88
N ASN A 62 -4.40 -15.99 2.81
CA ASN A 62 -4.87 -17.11 2.00
C ASN A 62 -4.96 -18.40 2.80
N ARG A 63 -3.96 -18.72 3.63
CA ARG A 63 -3.98 -19.90 4.50
C ARG A 63 -5.11 -19.83 5.54
N ARG A 64 -5.37 -18.65 6.11
CA ARG A 64 -6.50 -18.45 7.05
C ARG A 64 -7.84 -18.70 6.36
N LEU A 65 -8.03 -18.11 5.18
CA LEU A 65 -9.24 -18.32 4.39
C LEU A 65 -9.43 -19.80 4.03
N GLN A 66 -8.39 -20.46 3.54
CA GLN A 66 -8.46 -21.89 3.24
C GLN A 66 -8.89 -22.70 4.44
N LYS A 67 -8.27 -22.50 5.60
CA LYS A 67 -8.61 -23.21 6.85
C LYS A 67 -10.03 -22.92 7.33
N GLU A 68 -10.50 -21.67 7.15
CA GLU A 68 -11.86 -21.25 7.54
C GLU A 68 -12.93 -21.95 6.68
N PHE A 69 -12.66 -22.08 5.38
CA PHE A 69 -13.64 -22.59 4.41
C PHE A 69 -13.53 -24.08 4.11
N GLU A 70 -12.41 -24.74 4.43
CA GLU A 70 -12.17 -26.18 4.21
C GLU A 70 -13.31 -27.08 4.74
N PRO A 71 -13.85 -26.90 5.95
CA PRO A 71 -14.96 -27.75 6.44
C PRO A 71 -16.23 -27.62 5.61
N ARG A 72 -16.55 -26.41 5.12
CA ARG A 72 -17.72 -26.14 4.27
C ARG A 72 -17.52 -26.73 2.87
N GLU A 73 -16.33 -26.56 2.29
CA GLU A 73 -15.98 -27.15 1.00
C GLU A 73 -16.12 -28.67 1.04
N LYS A 74 -15.61 -29.31 2.10
CA LYS A 74 -15.77 -30.75 2.32
C LYS A 74 -17.24 -31.15 2.42
N GLY A 75 -18.06 -30.39 3.17
CA GLY A 75 -19.49 -30.64 3.27
C GLY A 75 -20.22 -30.56 1.93
N LEU A 76 -19.84 -29.60 1.06
CA LEU A 76 -20.40 -29.50 -0.30
C LEU A 76 -20.00 -30.68 -1.17
N LEU A 77 -18.74 -31.13 -1.08
CA LEU A 77 -18.27 -32.33 -1.81
C LEU A 77 -19.01 -33.60 -1.35
N ASP A 78 -19.22 -33.76 -0.06
CA ASP A 78 -19.97 -34.90 0.50
C ASP A 78 -21.46 -34.87 0.07
N ALA A 79 -22.10 -33.68 0.11
CA ALA A 79 -23.46 -33.49 -0.40
C ALA A 79 -23.59 -33.78 -1.89
N GLN A 80 -22.60 -33.35 -2.69
CA GLN A 80 -22.56 -33.66 -4.12
C GLN A 80 -22.41 -35.16 -4.38
N LYS A 81 -21.61 -35.84 -3.58
CA LYS A 81 -21.46 -37.29 -3.65
C LYS A 81 -22.75 -38.01 -3.31
N ALA A 82 -23.41 -37.62 -2.21
CA ALA A 82 -24.67 -38.18 -1.80
C ALA A 82 -25.79 -38.01 -2.86
N LEU A 83 -25.86 -36.82 -3.48
CA LEU A 83 -26.79 -36.56 -4.56
C LEU A 83 -26.55 -37.52 -5.76
N ARG A 84 -25.28 -37.67 -6.18
CA ARG A 84 -24.94 -38.62 -7.25
C ARG A 84 -25.31 -40.06 -6.93
N GLU A 85 -25.17 -40.48 -5.67
CA GLU A 85 -25.56 -41.82 -5.25
C GLU A 85 -27.07 -42.06 -5.35
N LEU A 86 -27.89 -41.05 -4.98
CA LEU A 86 -29.36 -41.13 -5.14
C LEU A 86 -29.76 -41.14 -6.66
N GLU A 87 -29.12 -40.35 -7.47
CA GLU A 87 -29.34 -40.33 -8.91
C GLU A 87 -29.00 -41.71 -9.56
N GLN A 88 -27.89 -42.30 -9.15
CA GLN A 88 -27.46 -43.62 -9.60
C GLN A 88 -28.44 -44.72 -9.08
N GLN A 89 -28.92 -44.60 -7.84
CA GLN A 89 -29.93 -45.52 -7.34
C GLN A 89 -31.21 -45.44 -8.16
N LEU A 90 -31.70 -44.23 -8.42
CA LEU A 90 -32.89 -44.05 -9.26
C LEU A 90 -32.68 -44.67 -10.66
N SER A 91 -31.52 -44.47 -11.25
CA SER A 91 -31.21 -45.03 -12.59
C SER A 91 -31.11 -46.54 -12.63
N ARG A 92 -30.58 -47.18 -11.57
CA ARG A 92 -30.41 -48.64 -11.50
C ARG A 92 -31.70 -49.38 -11.14
N ASP A 93 -32.46 -48.82 -10.19
CA ASP A 93 -33.52 -49.55 -9.50
C ASP A 93 -34.91 -49.10 -9.92
N SER A 94 -35.07 -48.13 -10.83
CA SER A 94 -36.35 -47.54 -11.26
C SER A 94 -37.38 -48.56 -11.67
N ASP A 95 -36.94 -49.61 -12.39
CA ASP A 95 -37.83 -50.63 -12.98
C ASP A 95 -38.35 -51.63 -11.93
N VAL A 96 -37.68 -51.76 -10.77
CA VAL A 96 -38.06 -52.68 -9.70
C VAL A 96 -38.69 -51.97 -8.52
N MET A 97 -38.66 -50.62 -8.49
CA MET A 97 -39.31 -49.82 -7.47
C MET A 97 -40.81 -49.71 -7.66
N SER A 98 -41.54 -49.63 -6.53
CA SER A 98 -42.95 -49.20 -6.58
C SER A 98 -43.04 -47.73 -7.01
N ASP A 99 -44.17 -47.33 -7.62
CA ASP A 99 -44.39 -45.92 -8.03
C ASP A 99 -44.26 -44.93 -6.85
N SER A 100 -44.62 -45.35 -5.66
CA SER A 100 -44.52 -44.50 -4.48
C SER A 100 -43.06 -44.28 -4.05
N GLN A 101 -42.24 -45.34 -4.12
CA GLN A 101 -40.80 -45.28 -3.82
C GLN A 101 -40.06 -44.42 -4.83
N ARG A 102 -40.34 -44.64 -6.13
CA ARG A 102 -39.73 -43.85 -7.23
C ARG A 102 -40.05 -42.36 -7.07
N ARG A 103 -41.34 -42.01 -6.91
CA ARG A 103 -41.76 -40.61 -6.70
C ARG A 103 -41.14 -39.97 -5.45
N LYS A 104 -40.94 -40.73 -4.36
CA LYS A 104 -40.24 -40.25 -3.18
C LYS A 104 -38.80 -39.96 -3.49
N LEU A 105 -38.05 -40.87 -4.08
CA LEU A 105 -36.65 -40.72 -4.46
C LEU A 105 -36.42 -39.53 -5.42
N GLU A 106 -37.29 -39.36 -6.43
CA GLU A 106 -37.26 -38.22 -7.32
C GLU A 106 -37.46 -36.87 -6.59
N ARG A 107 -38.35 -36.83 -5.58
CA ARG A 107 -38.54 -35.63 -4.77
C ARG A 107 -37.31 -35.33 -3.91
N ASP A 108 -36.71 -36.37 -3.29
CA ASP A 108 -35.54 -36.25 -2.44
C ASP A 108 -34.33 -35.73 -3.28
N ILE A 109 -34.11 -36.29 -4.49
CA ILE A 109 -33.08 -35.80 -5.45
C ILE A 109 -33.31 -34.33 -5.78
N ARG A 110 -34.53 -33.93 -6.17
CA ARG A 110 -34.82 -32.52 -6.47
C ARG A 110 -34.60 -31.58 -5.30
N THR A 111 -34.91 -32.03 -4.10
CA THR A 111 -34.72 -31.23 -2.88
C THR A 111 -33.23 -31.07 -2.58
N GLN A 112 -32.47 -32.17 -2.58
CA GLN A 112 -31.02 -32.12 -2.34
C GLN A 112 -30.27 -31.34 -3.42
N ALA A 113 -30.67 -31.46 -4.69
CA ALA A 113 -30.08 -30.67 -5.77
C ALA A 113 -30.26 -29.15 -5.55
N ARG A 114 -31.48 -28.73 -5.16
CA ARG A 114 -31.72 -27.30 -4.84
C ARG A 114 -30.94 -26.81 -3.62
N GLU A 115 -30.86 -27.64 -2.57
CA GLU A 115 -30.12 -27.33 -1.35
C GLU A 115 -28.62 -27.22 -1.63
N LEU A 116 -28.05 -28.16 -2.41
CA LEU A 116 -26.66 -28.13 -2.84
C LEU A 116 -26.35 -26.89 -3.70
N GLN A 117 -27.23 -26.56 -4.63
CA GLN A 117 -27.06 -25.35 -5.46
C GLN A 117 -27.01 -24.10 -4.58
N ARG A 118 -28.01 -23.92 -3.70
CA ARG A 118 -28.05 -22.77 -2.78
C ARG A 118 -26.82 -22.70 -1.88
N ALA A 119 -26.45 -23.83 -1.26
CA ALA A 119 -25.28 -23.88 -0.39
C ALA A 119 -23.96 -23.57 -1.14
N THR A 120 -23.88 -23.96 -2.41
CA THR A 120 -22.71 -23.63 -3.27
C THR A 120 -22.65 -22.14 -3.62
N GLU A 121 -23.79 -21.52 -3.89
CA GLU A 121 -23.89 -20.08 -4.16
C GLU A 121 -23.51 -19.27 -2.91
N GLU A 122 -24.10 -19.60 -1.75
CA GLU A 122 -23.78 -19.00 -0.46
C GLU A 122 -22.27 -19.15 -0.11
N PHE A 123 -21.71 -20.33 -0.32
CA PHE A 123 -20.27 -20.57 -0.11
C PHE A 123 -19.39 -19.66 -0.97
N ARG A 124 -19.69 -19.52 -2.25
CA ARG A 124 -18.94 -18.67 -3.17
C ARG A 124 -19.01 -17.19 -2.77
N GLU A 125 -20.21 -16.74 -2.37
CA GLU A 125 -20.42 -15.38 -1.92
C GLU A 125 -19.61 -15.08 -0.64
N ASP A 126 -19.71 -15.96 0.36
CA ASP A 126 -18.98 -15.82 1.63
C ASP A 126 -17.47 -15.81 1.42
N VAL A 127 -16.93 -16.70 0.57
CA VAL A 127 -15.49 -16.70 0.22
C VAL A 127 -15.08 -15.38 -0.41
N ASN A 128 -15.88 -14.82 -1.32
CA ASN A 128 -15.59 -13.55 -1.96
C ASN A 128 -15.64 -12.38 -0.97
N ILE A 129 -16.64 -12.34 -0.12
CA ILE A 129 -16.76 -11.32 0.94
C ILE A 129 -15.53 -11.37 1.86
N ARG A 130 -15.21 -12.55 2.39
CA ARG A 130 -14.06 -12.72 3.29
C ARG A 130 -12.72 -12.38 2.64
N ARG A 131 -12.54 -12.75 1.36
CA ARG A 131 -11.35 -12.37 0.60
C ARG A 131 -11.22 -10.84 0.47
N ASN A 132 -12.31 -10.16 0.15
CA ASN A 132 -12.32 -8.70 0.04
C ASN A 132 -12.06 -8.01 1.39
N GLU A 133 -12.60 -8.54 2.48
CA GLU A 133 -12.30 -8.04 3.83
C GLU A 133 -10.82 -8.19 4.20
N GLU A 134 -10.23 -9.35 3.95
CA GLU A 134 -8.80 -9.57 4.22
C GLU A 134 -7.91 -8.68 3.34
N LEU A 135 -8.26 -8.52 2.06
CA LEU A 135 -7.58 -7.61 1.16
C LEU A 135 -7.67 -6.15 1.64
N GLY A 136 -8.87 -5.71 2.06
CA GLY A 136 -9.07 -4.37 2.59
C GLY A 136 -8.24 -4.09 3.85
N LYS A 137 -8.22 -5.05 4.79
CA LYS A 137 -7.38 -4.97 6.00
C LYS A 137 -5.89 -4.86 5.64
N PHE A 138 -5.44 -5.67 4.68
CA PHE A 138 -4.04 -5.65 4.27
C PHE A 138 -3.67 -4.35 3.56
N GLN A 139 -4.54 -3.80 2.71
CA GLN A 139 -4.35 -2.49 2.11
C GLN A 139 -4.23 -1.38 3.16
N GLN A 140 -5.05 -1.41 4.21
CA GLN A 140 -4.94 -0.46 5.32
C GLN A 140 -3.58 -0.55 6.02
N GLN A 141 -3.10 -1.77 6.30
CA GLN A 141 -1.78 -1.98 6.90
C GLN A 141 -0.64 -1.42 6.03
N ILE A 142 -0.71 -1.63 4.70
CA ILE A 142 0.26 -1.07 3.76
C ILE A 142 0.26 0.46 3.85
N VAL A 143 -0.91 1.10 3.85
CA VAL A 143 -1.04 2.57 3.95
C VAL A 143 -0.46 3.08 5.28
N GLU A 144 -0.71 2.40 6.40
CA GLU A 144 -0.15 2.76 7.70
C GLU A 144 1.38 2.69 7.72
N ILE A 145 1.96 1.64 7.12
CA ILE A 145 3.41 1.47 7.02
C ILE A 145 4.02 2.55 6.11
N ILE A 146 3.39 2.83 4.96
CA ILE A 146 3.83 3.90 4.06
C ILE A 146 3.82 5.25 4.78
N ASN A 147 2.76 5.57 5.51
CA ASN A 147 2.66 6.82 6.25
C ASN A 147 3.71 6.94 7.37
N ARG A 148 4.03 5.83 8.05
CA ARG A 148 5.08 5.79 9.05
C ARG A 148 6.45 6.00 8.41
N LEU A 149 6.75 5.26 7.36
CA LEU A 149 7.99 5.38 6.58
C LEU A 149 8.17 6.79 6.02
N ALA A 150 7.10 7.40 5.50
CA ALA A 150 7.11 8.76 4.98
C ALA A 150 7.55 9.77 6.05
N LYS A 151 6.98 9.67 7.26
CA LYS A 151 7.33 10.54 8.39
C LYS A 151 8.76 10.30 8.89
N GLU A 152 9.17 9.04 9.01
CA GLU A 152 10.50 8.66 9.50
C GLU A 152 11.62 9.10 8.55
N GLU A 153 11.40 8.96 7.25
CA GLU A 153 12.41 9.29 6.23
C GLU A 153 12.25 10.68 5.63
N GLY A 154 11.23 11.45 6.01
CA GLY A 154 11.01 12.82 5.52
C GLY A 154 10.61 12.88 4.06
N PHE A 155 9.72 12.00 3.60
CA PHE A 155 9.12 12.12 2.29
C PHE A 155 8.03 13.18 2.29
N ASP A 156 8.05 14.05 1.27
CA ASP A 156 7.00 15.05 1.05
C ASP A 156 5.81 14.49 0.28
N LEU A 157 6.07 13.50 -0.58
CA LEU A 157 5.05 12.85 -1.40
C LEU A 157 5.42 11.39 -1.69
N ILE A 158 4.46 10.48 -1.56
CA ILE A 158 4.57 9.11 -2.03
C ILE A 158 3.41 8.82 -2.99
N LEU A 159 3.74 8.35 -4.18
CA LEU A 159 2.80 8.03 -5.24
C LEU A 159 2.70 6.52 -5.45
N ASN A 160 1.52 6.04 -5.79
CA ASN A 160 1.36 4.68 -6.28
C ASN A 160 1.92 4.58 -7.70
N GLU A 161 2.72 3.56 -7.98
CA GLU A 161 3.30 3.29 -9.29
C GLU A 161 2.26 3.30 -10.41
N SER A 162 1.03 2.82 -10.16
CA SER A 162 -0.05 2.82 -11.14
C SER A 162 -0.48 4.22 -11.62
N ALA A 163 -0.15 5.27 -10.88
CA ALA A 163 -0.42 6.67 -11.22
C ALA A 163 0.79 7.37 -11.86
N VAL A 164 1.91 6.64 -12.07
CA VAL A 164 3.18 7.20 -12.52
C VAL A 164 3.58 6.54 -13.84
N LEU A 165 3.85 7.33 -14.88
CA LEU A 165 4.31 6.81 -16.17
C LEU A 165 5.78 6.39 -16.14
N TYR A 166 6.60 7.06 -15.32
CA TYR A 166 8.01 6.78 -15.14
C TYR A 166 8.48 7.17 -13.75
N ALA A 167 9.16 6.26 -13.09
CA ALA A 167 9.88 6.49 -11.83
C ALA A 167 11.29 5.89 -11.96
N SER A 168 12.30 6.59 -11.46
CA SER A 168 13.66 6.02 -11.39
C SER A 168 13.74 5.04 -10.20
N GLU A 169 14.66 4.08 -10.28
CA GLU A 169 14.92 3.14 -9.17
C GLU A 169 15.22 3.84 -7.84
N ARG A 170 15.81 5.04 -7.88
CA ARG A 170 16.08 5.84 -6.67
C ARG A 170 14.84 6.29 -5.93
N THR A 171 13.71 6.41 -6.62
CA THR A 171 12.44 6.83 -6.03
C THR A 171 11.59 5.65 -5.58
N ASP A 172 11.89 4.43 -6.02
CA ASP A 172 11.16 3.23 -5.64
C ASP A 172 11.45 2.86 -4.18
N ILE A 173 10.39 2.86 -3.37
CA ILE A 173 10.44 2.50 -1.95
C ILE A 173 9.73 1.18 -1.65
N THR A 174 9.33 0.43 -2.68
CA THR A 174 8.53 -0.80 -2.55
C THR A 174 9.23 -1.83 -1.65
N ASP A 175 10.52 -2.07 -1.87
CA ASP A 175 11.28 -3.05 -1.08
C ASP A 175 11.46 -2.61 0.39
N LYS A 176 11.52 -1.30 0.66
CA LYS A 176 11.52 -0.78 2.03
C LYS A 176 10.20 -1.06 2.75
N VAL A 177 9.09 -0.86 2.04
CA VAL A 177 7.76 -1.15 2.59
C VAL A 177 7.61 -2.65 2.85
N LEU A 178 8.03 -3.51 1.91
CA LEU A 178 8.06 -4.98 2.08
C LEU A 178 8.91 -5.40 3.30
N GLY A 179 10.08 -4.79 3.47
CA GLY A 179 10.95 -5.05 4.62
C GLY A 179 10.30 -4.65 5.96
N ARG A 180 9.49 -3.59 6.00
CA ARG A 180 8.74 -3.18 7.19
C ARG A 180 7.51 -4.06 7.47
N LEU A 181 6.90 -4.60 6.44
CA LEU A 181 5.82 -5.58 6.57
C LEU A 181 6.30 -6.92 7.15
N SER A 182 7.55 -7.27 6.93
CA SER A 182 8.13 -8.56 7.36
C SER A 182 8.64 -8.57 8.81
N GLN A 183 8.59 -7.43 9.50
CA GLN A 183 9.00 -7.27 10.90
C GLN A 183 7.82 -7.47 11.86
#